data_164d24497989300f8107ce6837c7b094
#
_entry.id   164d24497989300f8107ce6837c7b094
#
_cell.length_a   1.000
_cell.length_b   1.000
_cell.length_c   1.000
_cell.angle_alpha   90.00
_cell.angle_beta   90.00
_cell.angle_gamma   90.00
#
_symmetry.space_group_name_H-M   'P 1'
#
loop_
_entity.id
_entity.type
_entity.pdbx_description
1 polymer ?
#
loop_
_entity_poly.entity_id
_entity_poly.type
_entity_poly.pdbx_seq_one_letter_code
_entity_poly.pdbx_strand_id
1 'polypeptide(L)'
;INHKYKYEAQTRAEQKYSVTALNAEETADTASTTSLFDDGDRRTVGIAYHSVMENVDFNLASETEVRQAIDKMAEEGILSAADAAEVKEDEIFACIQNAELRKILGLDEKRETPPQIYTELPFTLLVPADKVLENPGYGDKVLVQGVIDLLVMGDEIVIVDYKNSLKSPEKLAETYKKQLYLYKMAVETSFGEKVDKIALYSFPKKALYYL
;
A
#
# COMPACT_ATOMS: atom_id res chain seq x y z
N ILE A 1 -21.17 -44.92 -8.94
CA ILE A 1 -21.67 -43.74 -9.70
C ILE A 1 -20.80 -42.57 -9.29
N ASN A 2 -19.77 -42.28 -10.11
CA ASN A 2 -18.91 -41.13 -9.91
C ASN A 2 -19.58 -39.87 -10.49
N HIS A 3 -20.41 -39.21 -9.68
CA HIS A 3 -20.96 -37.91 -10.06
C HIS A 3 -19.88 -36.86 -9.80
N LYS A 4 -19.13 -36.46 -10.84
CA LYS A 4 -18.28 -35.27 -10.77
C LYS A 4 -19.21 -34.05 -10.73
N TYR A 5 -19.18 -33.32 -9.62
CA TYR A 5 -19.92 -32.06 -9.46
C TYR A 5 -19.40 -31.06 -10.48
N LYS A 6 -20.30 -30.56 -11.33
CA LYS A 6 -19.97 -29.68 -12.48
C LYS A 6 -19.24 -28.37 -12.09
N TYR A 7 -19.28 -28.02 -10.81
CA TYR A 7 -18.76 -26.78 -10.24
C TYR A 7 -17.72 -27.04 -9.13
N GLU A 8 -16.99 -28.17 -9.19
CA GLU A 8 -16.00 -28.56 -8.17
C GLU A 8 -14.89 -27.52 -7.98
N ALA A 9 -14.51 -26.79 -9.05
CA ALA A 9 -13.54 -25.68 -8.98
C ALA A 9 -14.08 -24.47 -8.21
N GLN A 10 -15.38 -24.21 -8.30
CA GLN A 10 -16.05 -23.08 -7.62
C GLN A 10 -16.21 -23.31 -6.12
N THR A 11 -16.32 -24.57 -5.68
CA THR A 11 -16.39 -24.91 -4.24
C THR A 11 -15.04 -24.82 -3.54
N ARG A 12 -13.95 -24.72 -4.29
CA ARG A 12 -12.57 -24.58 -3.78
C ARG A 12 -12.03 -23.14 -3.82
N ALA A 13 -12.70 -22.23 -4.53
CA ALA A 13 -12.31 -20.83 -4.56
C ALA A 13 -12.54 -20.19 -3.18
N GLU A 14 -11.55 -19.54 -2.63
CA GLU A 14 -11.75 -18.69 -1.46
C GLU A 14 -12.75 -17.59 -1.82
N GLN A 15 -13.71 -17.33 -0.93
CA GLN A 15 -14.70 -16.27 -1.15
C GLN A 15 -14.18 -14.89 -0.73
N LYS A 16 -13.01 -14.85 -0.10
CA LYS A 16 -12.40 -13.65 0.48
C LYS A 16 -10.90 -13.63 0.21
N TYR A 17 -10.44 -12.56 -0.39
CA TYR A 17 -9.03 -12.35 -0.73
C TYR A 17 -8.50 -11.07 -0.07
N SER A 18 -7.24 -11.09 0.38
CA SER A 18 -6.52 -9.86 0.69
C SER A 18 -5.80 -9.36 -0.55
N VAL A 19 -5.68 -8.04 -0.70
CA VAL A 19 -4.92 -7.43 -1.81
C VAL A 19 -3.47 -7.91 -1.80
N THR A 20 -2.88 -8.06 -0.63
CA THR A 20 -1.51 -8.58 -0.47
C THR A 20 -1.36 -10.02 -0.97
N ALA A 21 -2.36 -10.89 -0.73
CA ALA A 21 -2.34 -12.27 -1.22
C ALA A 21 -2.46 -12.32 -2.75
N LEU A 22 -3.32 -11.49 -3.34
CA LEU A 22 -3.49 -11.39 -4.79
C LEU A 22 -2.21 -10.93 -5.51
N ASN A 23 -1.42 -10.04 -4.87
CA ASN A 23 -0.12 -9.63 -5.42
C ASN A 23 0.96 -10.74 -5.27
N ALA A 24 0.91 -11.54 -4.20
CA ALA A 24 1.87 -12.61 -3.96
C ALA A 24 1.73 -13.74 -4.99
N GLU A 25 0.51 -14.04 -5.45
CA GLU A 25 0.27 -15.03 -6.51
C GLU A 25 0.92 -14.62 -7.84
N GLU A 26 0.86 -13.34 -8.23
CA GLU A 26 1.50 -12.83 -9.45
C GLU A 26 3.04 -12.82 -9.36
N THR A 27 3.61 -12.65 -8.16
CA THR A 27 5.07 -12.65 -7.98
C THR A 27 5.67 -14.05 -7.86
N ALA A 28 4.88 -15.05 -7.48
CA ALA A 28 5.33 -16.45 -7.37
C ALA A 28 5.66 -17.08 -8.73
N ASP A 29 4.95 -16.71 -9.79
CA ASP A 29 5.21 -17.20 -11.16
C ASP A 29 6.49 -16.63 -11.80
N THR A 30 7.08 -15.57 -11.23
CA THR A 30 8.31 -14.93 -11.74
C THR A 30 9.54 -15.16 -10.87
N ALA A 31 9.39 -15.79 -9.70
CA ALA A 31 10.49 -16.07 -8.77
C ALA A 31 11.12 -17.43 -9.04
N SER A 32 12.16 -17.47 -9.89
CA SER A 32 13.10 -18.58 -9.88
C SER A 32 13.75 -18.69 -8.49
N THR A 33 13.54 -19.81 -7.89
CA THR A 33 14.22 -20.53 -6.79
C THR A 33 15.51 -19.94 -6.18
N THR A 34 15.52 -18.71 -5.67
CA THR A 34 16.64 -18.26 -4.84
C THR A 34 16.17 -17.27 -3.79
N SER A 35 16.18 -17.72 -2.54
CA SER A 35 15.96 -17.01 -1.27
C SER A 35 14.56 -17.05 -0.63
N LEU A 36 14.22 -18.20 -0.07
CA LEU A 36 13.10 -18.35 0.88
C LEU A 36 13.36 -17.69 2.26
N PHE A 37 14.56 -17.14 2.49
CA PHE A 37 14.96 -16.53 3.78
C PHE A 37 15.05 -15.01 3.74
N ASP A 38 15.07 -14.36 2.56
CA ASP A 38 15.25 -12.91 2.41
C ASP A 38 13.91 -12.14 2.30
N ASP A 39 12.83 -12.81 1.93
CA ASP A 39 11.51 -12.17 1.74
C ASP A 39 10.76 -11.94 3.07
N GLY A 40 11.02 -12.74 4.10
CA GLY A 40 10.39 -12.60 5.42
C GLY A 40 10.84 -11.32 6.14
N ASP A 41 12.16 -11.08 6.18
CA ASP A 41 12.76 -9.91 6.82
C ASP A 41 12.36 -8.61 6.10
N ARG A 42 12.41 -8.59 4.77
CA ARG A 42 12.01 -7.40 3.98
C ARG A 42 10.52 -7.05 4.14
N ARG A 43 9.66 -8.04 4.31
CA ARG A 43 8.23 -7.82 4.55
C ARG A 43 8.01 -7.21 5.93
N THR A 44 8.71 -7.68 6.95
CA THR A 44 8.63 -7.15 8.33
C THR A 44 9.11 -5.70 8.37
N VAL A 45 10.25 -5.41 7.75
CA VAL A 45 10.78 -4.04 7.63
C VAL A 45 9.79 -3.13 6.90
N GLY A 46 9.18 -3.62 5.80
CA GLY A 46 8.14 -2.86 5.08
C GLY A 46 6.98 -2.44 6.00
N ILE A 47 6.48 -3.36 6.82
CA ILE A 47 5.39 -3.08 7.78
C ILE A 47 5.82 -2.00 8.78
N ALA A 48 7.07 -2.03 9.27
CA ALA A 48 7.59 -1.01 10.18
C ALA A 48 7.57 0.40 9.57
N TYR A 49 7.97 0.53 8.29
CA TYR A 49 7.90 1.81 7.57
C TYR A 49 6.46 2.33 7.47
N HIS A 50 5.48 1.46 7.15
CA HIS A 50 4.06 1.86 7.10
C HIS A 50 3.57 2.34 8.47
N SER A 51 3.88 1.60 9.55
CA SER A 51 3.52 2.02 10.92
C SER A 51 4.14 3.36 11.31
N VAL A 52 5.38 3.64 10.87
CA VAL A 52 5.99 4.96 11.09
C VAL A 52 5.25 6.03 10.30
N MET A 53 4.95 5.80 9.02
CA MET A 53 4.26 6.80 8.18
C MET A 53 2.83 7.09 8.63
N GLU A 54 2.15 6.14 9.26
CA GLU A 54 0.85 6.34 9.89
C GLU A 54 0.91 7.31 11.07
N ASN A 55 2.02 7.32 11.82
CA ASN A 55 2.12 7.99 13.12
C ASN A 55 3.09 9.17 13.14
N VAL A 56 3.90 9.37 12.09
CA VAL A 56 4.94 10.43 12.07
C VAL A 56 4.33 11.81 11.80
N ASP A 57 4.86 12.82 12.49
CA ASP A 57 4.53 14.22 12.17
C ASP A 57 5.35 14.70 10.94
N PHE A 58 4.64 15.12 9.91
CA PHE A 58 5.25 15.65 8.67
C PHE A 58 5.91 17.01 8.85
N ASN A 59 5.83 17.64 10.03
CA ASN A 59 6.47 18.92 10.34
C ASN A 59 7.82 18.76 11.05
N LEU A 60 8.31 17.54 11.27
CA LEU A 60 9.64 17.32 11.82
C LEU A 60 10.71 17.94 10.91
N ALA A 61 11.68 18.63 11.51
CA ALA A 61 12.63 19.47 10.81
C ALA A 61 14.01 18.82 10.61
N SER A 62 14.23 17.65 11.19
CA SER A 62 15.53 16.97 11.11
C SER A 62 15.41 15.44 11.22
N GLU A 63 16.41 14.72 10.72
CA GLU A 63 16.55 13.27 10.89
C GLU A 63 16.62 12.88 12.37
N THR A 64 17.23 13.71 13.20
CA THR A 64 17.30 13.49 14.65
C THR A 64 15.91 13.50 15.30
N GLU A 65 15.04 14.43 14.92
CA GLU A 65 13.66 14.46 15.40
C GLU A 65 12.86 13.26 14.90
N VAL A 66 13.08 12.83 13.66
CA VAL A 66 12.47 11.60 13.12
C VAL A 66 12.93 10.38 13.93
N ARG A 67 14.23 10.25 14.22
CA ARG A 67 14.75 9.17 15.06
C ARG A 67 14.10 9.16 16.45
N GLN A 68 13.99 10.31 17.09
CA GLN A 68 13.33 10.45 18.40
C GLN A 68 11.85 10.04 18.33
N ALA A 69 11.16 10.40 17.24
CA ALA A 69 9.78 9.98 17.04
C ALA A 69 9.64 8.45 16.88
N ILE A 70 10.54 7.82 16.13
CA ILE A 70 10.57 6.36 15.96
C ILE A 70 10.86 5.66 17.29
N ASP A 71 11.84 6.16 18.06
CA ASP A 71 12.18 5.60 19.37
C ASP A 71 11.00 5.72 20.36
N LYS A 72 10.29 6.85 20.33
CA LYS A 72 9.07 7.05 21.11
C LYS A 72 7.96 6.08 20.70
N MET A 73 7.75 5.83 19.40
CA MET A 73 6.80 4.82 18.93
C MET A 73 7.14 3.42 19.45
N ALA A 74 8.44 3.09 19.59
CA ALA A 74 8.86 1.84 20.19
C ALA A 74 8.58 1.81 21.71
N GLU A 75 8.81 2.90 22.42
CA GLU A 75 8.48 3.02 23.86
C GLU A 75 6.96 2.91 24.12
N GLU A 76 6.15 3.46 23.24
CA GLU A 76 4.69 3.40 23.30
C GLU A 76 4.12 2.05 22.82
N GLY A 77 4.96 1.15 22.27
CA GLY A 77 4.56 -0.18 21.81
C GLY A 77 3.85 -0.19 20.44
N ILE A 78 3.95 0.90 19.68
CA ILE A 78 3.46 0.98 18.28
C ILE A 78 4.36 0.13 17.37
N LEU A 79 5.68 0.15 17.66
CA LEU A 79 6.68 -0.68 17.00
C LEU A 79 7.37 -1.58 18.01
N SER A 80 7.89 -2.73 17.56
CA SER A 80 8.88 -3.44 18.36
C SER A 80 10.22 -2.70 18.32
N ALA A 81 11.07 -2.87 19.33
CA ALA A 81 12.41 -2.29 19.33
C ALA A 81 13.27 -2.78 18.16
N ALA A 82 13.04 -4.02 17.72
CA ALA A 82 13.73 -4.59 16.55
C ALA A 82 13.28 -3.89 15.26
N ASP A 83 11.96 -3.72 15.06
CA ASP A 83 11.42 -3.03 13.88
C ASP A 83 11.87 -1.56 13.84
N ALA A 84 11.85 -0.87 14.98
CA ALA A 84 12.32 0.51 15.08
C ALA A 84 13.80 0.67 14.70
N ALA A 85 14.64 -0.32 15.01
CA ALA A 85 16.05 -0.32 14.64
C ALA A 85 16.30 -0.50 13.13
N GLU A 86 15.38 -1.16 12.43
CA GLU A 86 15.47 -1.39 10.97
C GLU A 86 14.99 -0.19 10.14
N VAL A 87 14.16 0.70 10.72
CA VAL A 87 13.69 1.90 10.03
C VAL A 87 14.78 2.97 10.02
N LYS A 88 15.11 3.45 8.83
CA LYS A 88 16.12 4.50 8.62
C LYS A 88 15.48 5.88 8.67
N GLU A 89 15.92 6.68 9.61
CA GLU A 89 15.42 8.05 9.81
C GLU A 89 15.62 8.95 8.60
N ASP A 90 16.72 8.80 7.86
CA ASP A 90 17.03 9.58 6.67
C ASP A 90 16.08 9.27 5.49
N GLU A 91 15.57 8.03 5.40
CA GLU A 91 14.58 7.63 4.40
C GLU A 91 13.20 8.19 4.76
N ILE A 92 12.80 8.14 6.03
CA ILE A 92 11.55 8.74 6.52
C ILE A 92 11.60 10.26 6.39
N PHE A 93 12.71 10.89 6.82
CA PHE A 93 12.89 12.33 6.71
C PHE A 93 12.80 12.79 5.26
N ALA A 94 13.46 12.10 4.33
CA ALA A 94 13.33 12.40 2.90
C ALA A 94 11.88 12.24 2.38
N CYS A 95 11.10 11.33 2.94
CA CYS A 95 9.70 11.16 2.59
C CYS A 95 8.85 12.35 3.05
N ILE A 96 8.91 12.70 4.32
CA ILE A 96 8.11 13.81 4.89
C ILE A 96 8.54 15.19 4.35
N GLN A 97 9.77 15.32 3.83
CA GLN A 97 10.28 16.53 3.17
C GLN A 97 10.13 16.49 1.65
N ASN A 98 9.57 15.42 1.08
CA ASN A 98 9.36 15.35 -0.36
C ASN A 98 8.39 16.43 -0.84
N ALA A 99 8.83 17.33 -1.72
CA ALA A 99 8.05 18.49 -2.15
C ALA A 99 6.71 18.14 -2.80
N GLU A 100 6.69 17.07 -3.62
CA GLU A 100 5.43 16.62 -4.25
C GLU A 100 4.46 16.02 -3.22
N LEU A 101 4.96 15.22 -2.27
CA LEU A 101 4.12 14.66 -1.20
C LEU A 101 3.57 15.77 -0.30
N ARG A 102 4.38 16.75 0.10
CA ARG A 102 3.95 17.91 0.88
C ARG A 102 2.91 18.74 0.16
N LYS A 103 3.07 18.91 -1.17
CA LYS A 103 2.07 19.58 -2.01
C LYS A 103 0.76 18.81 -2.07
N ILE A 104 0.79 17.47 -2.23
CA ILE A 104 -0.40 16.62 -2.18
C ILE A 104 -1.13 16.80 -0.83
N LEU A 105 -0.38 16.79 0.28
CA LEU A 105 -0.90 16.96 1.63
C LEU A 105 -1.35 18.39 1.96
N GLY A 106 -1.03 19.38 1.10
CA GLY A 106 -1.37 20.79 1.31
C GLY A 106 -0.61 21.44 2.47
N LEU A 107 0.58 20.95 2.82
CA LEU A 107 1.33 21.40 3.99
C LEU A 107 2.06 22.74 3.78
N ASP A 108 2.43 23.07 2.55
CA ASP A 108 3.27 24.24 2.23
C ASP A 108 2.45 25.41 1.68
N GLU A 109 1.15 25.25 1.50
CA GLU A 109 0.26 26.25 0.94
C GLU A 109 -0.84 26.62 1.93
N LYS A 110 -1.15 27.94 2.03
CA LYS A 110 -2.35 28.38 2.74
C LYS A 110 -3.56 28.10 1.87
N ARG A 111 -4.33 27.09 2.22
CA ARG A 111 -5.59 26.77 1.56
C ARG A 111 -6.77 27.23 2.41
N GLU A 112 -7.83 27.69 1.78
CA GLU A 112 -9.09 28.03 2.48
C GLU A 112 -9.73 26.78 3.08
N THR A 113 -9.62 25.65 2.35
CA THR A 113 -10.10 24.34 2.80
C THR A 113 -8.94 23.35 2.71
N PRO A 114 -8.45 22.81 3.85
CA PRO A 114 -7.43 21.77 3.83
C PRO A 114 -7.99 20.49 3.21
N PRO A 115 -7.16 19.67 2.55
CA PRO A 115 -7.60 18.37 2.05
C PRO A 115 -7.97 17.43 3.20
N GLN A 116 -8.88 16.49 2.94
CA GLN A 116 -9.11 15.37 3.85
C GLN A 116 -8.03 14.32 3.61
N ILE A 117 -7.37 13.91 4.68
CA ILE A 117 -6.26 12.96 4.64
C ILE A 117 -6.66 11.72 5.41
N TYR A 118 -6.52 10.56 4.79
CA TYR A 118 -6.75 9.25 5.39
C TYR A 118 -5.46 8.45 5.29
N THR A 119 -4.95 7.98 6.43
CA THR A 119 -3.83 7.06 6.54
C THR A 119 -4.34 5.68 6.89
N GLU A 120 -3.71 4.63 6.37
CA GLU A 120 -4.07 3.23 6.63
C GLU A 120 -5.60 2.98 6.52
N LEU A 121 -6.21 3.50 5.45
CA LEU A 121 -7.66 3.43 5.23
C LEU A 121 -8.09 2.00 4.86
N PRO A 122 -8.78 1.26 5.74
CA PRO A 122 -9.24 -0.08 5.41
C PRO A 122 -10.43 -0.04 4.45
N PHE A 123 -10.47 -0.99 3.53
CA PHE A 123 -11.61 -1.15 2.65
C PHE A 123 -12.03 -2.62 2.48
N THR A 124 -13.28 -2.79 2.11
CA THR A 124 -13.84 -4.07 1.70
C THR A 124 -14.68 -3.85 0.43
N LEU A 125 -14.33 -4.54 -0.64
CA LEU A 125 -14.93 -4.36 -1.95
C LEU A 125 -15.42 -5.69 -2.51
N LEU A 126 -16.67 -5.72 -2.99
CA LEU A 126 -17.20 -6.86 -3.72
C LEU A 126 -16.97 -6.65 -5.22
N VAL A 127 -16.07 -7.43 -5.80
CA VAL A 127 -15.67 -7.29 -7.21
C VAL A 127 -16.05 -8.52 -8.04
N PRO A 128 -16.30 -8.37 -9.36
CA PRO A 128 -16.38 -9.51 -10.25
C PRO A 128 -15.10 -10.34 -10.20
N ALA A 129 -15.25 -11.67 -10.11
CA ALA A 129 -14.09 -12.56 -9.93
C ALA A 129 -13.10 -12.51 -11.09
N ASP A 130 -13.57 -12.21 -12.31
CA ASP A 130 -12.76 -12.03 -13.52
C ASP A 130 -11.81 -10.81 -13.46
N LYS A 131 -11.99 -9.91 -12.51
CA LYS A 131 -11.08 -8.76 -12.29
C LYS A 131 -9.89 -9.09 -11.41
N VAL A 132 -9.94 -10.19 -10.68
CA VAL A 132 -8.93 -10.54 -9.66
C VAL A 132 -8.41 -11.97 -9.78
N LEU A 133 -9.15 -12.89 -10.39
CA LEU A 133 -8.77 -14.29 -10.56
C LEU A 133 -8.54 -14.62 -12.04
N GLU A 134 -7.57 -15.46 -12.34
CA GLU A 134 -7.27 -15.89 -13.71
C GLU A 134 -8.33 -16.83 -14.29
N ASN A 135 -8.93 -17.69 -13.45
CA ASN A 135 -9.92 -18.68 -13.86
C ASN A 135 -11.20 -18.58 -13.01
N PRO A 136 -11.94 -17.47 -13.10
CA PRO A 136 -13.16 -17.27 -12.34
C PRO A 136 -14.31 -18.12 -12.90
N GLY A 137 -15.27 -18.49 -12.04
CA GLY A 137 -16.58 -18.94 -12.49
C GLY A 137 -17.37 -17.82 -13.17
N TYR A 138 -18.23 -18.16 -14.09
CA TYR A 138 -19.04 -17.17 -14.82
C TYR A 138 -20.00 -16.44 -13.87
N GLY A 139 -19.88 -15.12 -13.80
CA GLY A 139 -20.74 -14.26 -12.99
C GLY A 139 -20.43 -14.25 -11.50
N ASP A 140 -19.37 -14.93 -11.06
CA ASP A 140 -18.96 -14.94 -9.64
C ASP A 140 -18.44 -13.59 -9.20
N LYS A 141 -18.66 -13.28 -7.91
CA LYS A 141 -18.09 -12.12 -7.22
C LYS A 141 -17.29 -12.61 -6.03
N VAL A 142 -16.20 -11.90 -5.75
CA VAL A 142 -15.33 -12.16 -4.61
C VAL A 142 -15.21 -10.93 -3.74
N LEU A 143 -15.06 -11.15 -2.45
CA LEU A 143 -14.80 -10.10 -1.48
C LEU A 143 -13.30 -9.84 -1.41
N VAL A 144 -12.89 -8.62 -1.70
CA VAL A 144 -11.50 -8.17 -1.60
C VAL A 144 -11.38 -7.21 -0.44
N GLN A 145 -10.39 -7.42 0.42
CA GLN A 145 -10.05 -6.53 1.53
C GLN A 145 -8.62 -6.02 1.37
N GLY A 146 -8.42 -4.77 1.75
CA GLY A 146 -7.11 -4.14 1.76
C GLY A 146 -7.07 -2.92 2.64
N VAL A 147 -5.92 -2.29 2.67
CA VAL A 147 -5.67 -1.03 3.36
C VAL A 147 -4.96 -0.11 2.37
N ILE A 148 -5.43 1.12 2.23
CA ILE A 148 -4.80 2.16 1.41
C ILE A 148 -3.89 2.95 2.34
N ASP A 149 -2.59 3.00 2.03
CA ASP A 149 -1.59 3.63 2.89
C ASP A 149 -1.88 5.12 3.12
N LEU A 150 -2.16 5.85 2.03
CA LEU A 150 -2.50 7.27 2.08
C LEU A 150 -3.50 7.62 0.97
N LEU A 151 -4.63 8.19 1.36
CA LEU A 151 -5.61 8.81 0.46
C LEU A 151 -5.74 10.29 0.84
N VAL A 152 -5.57 11.16 -0.13
CA VAL A 152 -5.76 12.61 0.00
C VAL A 152 -6.89 13.07 -0.91
N MET A 153 -7.90 13.70 -0.32
CA MET A 153 -9.07 14.22 -1.02
C MET A 153 -9.09 15.75 -0.87
N GLY A 154 -8.63 16.44 -1.90
CA GLY A 154 -8.57 17.89 -2.01
C GLY A 154 -9.04 18.35 -3.37
N ASP A 155 -8.30 19.28 -4.00
CA ASP A 155 -8.55 19.70 -5.38
C ASP A 155 -8.38 18.56 -6.37
N GLU A 156 -7.51 17.61 -6.04
CA GLU A 156 -7.32 16.32 -6.71
C GLU A 156 -7.47 15.20 -5.68
N ILE A 157 -7.98 14.06 -6.10
CA ILE A 157 -8.01 12.84 -5.29
C ILE A 157 -6.78 12.01 -5.64
N VAL A 158 -5.89 11.86 -4.67
CA VAL A 158 -4.60 11.19 -4.85
C VAL A 158 -4.46 10.01 -3.90
N ILE A 159 -4.11 8.86 -4.45
CA ILE A 159 -3.67 7.70 -3.67
C ILE A 159 -2.15 7.65 -3.70
N VAL A 160 -1.52 7.50 -2.52
CA VAL A 160 -0.08 7.24 -2.41
C VAL A 160 0.12 5.92 -1.69
N ASP A 161 0.93 5.05 -2.27
CA ASP A 161 1.28 3.75 -1.71
C ASP A 161 2.79 3.74 -1.44
N TYR A 162 3.19 3.37 -0.22
CA TYR A 162 4.56 3.36 0.24
C TYR A 162 5.23 2.02 -0.04
N LYS A 163 6.48 2.06 -0.53
CA LYS A 163 7.24 0.84 -0.85
C LYS A 163 8.68 0.90 -0.33
N ASN A 164 9.07 -0.10 0.42
CA ASN A 164 10.47 -0.33 0.77
C ASN A 164 11.13 -1.19 -0.32
N SER A 165 11.39 -0.61 -1.49
CA SER A 165 11.86 -1.33 -2.67
C SER A 165 12.80 -0.51 -3.55
N LEU A 166 13.88 -1.15 -4.03
CA LEU A 166 14.84 -0.59 -4.98
C LEU A 166 14.46 -0.83 -6.46
N LYS A 167 13.31 -1.48 -6.74
CA LYS A 167 12.83 -1.71 -8.10
C LYS A 167 12.69 -0.39 -8.87
N SER A 168 12.80 -0.43 -10.21
CA SER A 168 12.50 0.75 -11.03
C SER A 168 11.02 1.13 -10.97
N PRO A 169 10.65 2.38 -11.29
CA PRO A 169 9.24 2.81 -11.29
C PRO A 169 8.35 1.92 -12.16
N GLU A 170 8.82 1.54 -13.35
CA GLU A 170 8.10 0.68 -14.29
C GLU A 170 7.87 -0.70 -13.69
N LYS A 171 8.89 -1.25 -13.02
CA LYS A 171 8.79 -2.56 -12.37
C LYS A 171 7.89 -2.51 -11.15
N LEU A 172 7.87 -1.41 -10.40
CA LEU A 172 6.93 -1.19 -9.30
C LEU A 172 5.49 -1.10 -9.84
N ALA A 173 5.27 -0.30 -10.87
CA ALA A 173 3.97 -0.14 -11.51
C ALA A 173 3.41 -1.49 -11.99
N GLU A 174 4.23 -2.30 -12.66
CA GLU A 174 3.86 -3.63 -13.12
C GLU A 174 3.55 -4.57 -11.94
N THR A 175 4.44 -4.63 -10.94
CA THR A 175 4.30 -5.53 -9.77
C THR A 175 3.04 -5.23 -8.96
N TYR A 176 2.67 -3.95 -8.82
CA TYR A 176 1.56 -3.51 -7.96
C TYR A 176 0.31 -3.07 -8.73
N LYS A 177 0.27 -3.30 -10.05
CA LYS A 177 -0.83 -2.88 -10.93
C LYS A 177 -2.22 -3.31 -10.41
N LYS A 178 -2.35 -4.56 -9.99
CA LYS A 178 -3.61 -5.12 -9.47
C LYS A 178 -4.00 -4.47 -8.15
N GLN A 179 -3.06 -4.30 -7.23
CA GLN A 179 -3.27 -3.60 -5.96
C GLN A 179 -3.79 -2.18 -6.18
N LEU A 180 -3.10 -1.41 -7.01
CA LEU A 180 -3.44 -0.01 -7.28
C LEU A 180 -4.78 0.13 -8.00
N TYR A 181 -5.11 -0.81 -8.90
CA TYR A 181 -6.42 -0.89 -9.52
C TYR A 181 -7.53 -1.12 -8.48
N LEU A 182 -7.31 -2.02 -7.51
CA LEU A 182 -8.28 -2.30 -6.45
C LEU A 182 -8.42 -1.13 -5.49
N TYR A 183 -7.35 -0.43 -5.16
CA TYR A 183 -7.39 0.81 -4.37
C TYR A 183 -8.23 1.88 -5.07
N LYS A 184 -7.96 2.11 -6.36
CA LYS A 184 -8.76 3.03 -7.16
C LYS A 184 -10.24 2.67 -7.13
N MET A 185 -10.58 1.42 -7.40
CA MET A 185 -11.97 0.94 -7.36
C MET A 185 -12.61 1.14 -5.97
N ALA A 186 -11.86 0.90 -4.90
CA ALA A 186 -12.37 1.05 -3.54
C ALA A 186 -12.72 2.51 -3.25
N VAL A 187 -11.85 3.45 -3.59
CA VAL A 187 -12.09 4.89 -3.43
C VAL A 187 -13.29 5.34 -4.27
N GLU A 188 -13.26 5.04 -5.57
CA GLU A 188 -14.31 5.47 -6.51
C GLU A 188 -15.69 4.88 -6.15
N THR A 189 -15.73 3.65 -5.61
CA THR A 189 -16.98 3.02 -5.19
C THR A 189 -17.49 3.59 -3.85
N SER A 190 -16.58 3.87 -2.91
CA SER A 190 -16.95 4.28 -1.54
C SER A 190 -17.30 5.76 -1.45
N PHE A 191 -16.58 6.59 -2.16
CA PHE A 191 -16.75 8.06 -2.11
C PHE A 191 -17.56 8.60 -3.29
N GLY A 192 -17.73 7.85 -4.36
CA GLY A 192 -18.45 8.27 -5.57
C GLY A 192 -17.70 9.27 -6.43
N GLU A 193 -16.42 9.48 -6.16
CA GLU A 193 -15.56 10.43 -6.83
C GLU A 193 -14.40 9.74 -7.55
N LYS A 194 -13.94 10.32 -8.67
CA LYS A 194 -12.88 9.73 -9.49
C LYS A 194 -11.51 10.01 -8.89
N VAL A 195 -10.67 8.99 -8.81
CA VAL A 195 -9.25 9.14 -8.45
C VAL A 195 -8.50 9.78 -9.62
N ASP A 196 -7.88 10.94 -9.35
CA ASP A 196 -7.14 11.72 -10.36
C ASP A 196 -5.73 11.18 -10.57
N LYS A 197 -5.05 10.82 -9.47
CA LYS A 197 -3.66 10.37 -9.50
C LYS A 197 -3.42 9.20 -8.55
N ILE A 198 -2.51 8.33 -8.95
CA ILE A 198 -1.93 7.31 -8.09
C ILE A 198 -0.42 7.50 -8.11
N ALA A 199 0.21 7.47 -6.96
CA ALA A 199 1.64 7.58 -6.80
C ALA A 199 2.20 6.43 -5.96
N LEU A 200 3.44 6.07 -6.23
CA LEU A 200 4.26 5.17 -5.41
C LEU A 200 5.43 5.96 -4.83
N TYR A 201 5.63 5.87 -3.51
CA TYR A 201 6.82 6.40 -2.89
C TYR A 201 7.79 5.26 -2.53
N SER A 202 9.03 5.34 -3.02
CA SER A 202 10.08 4.40 -2.66
C SER A 202 10.98 4.99 -1.59
N PHE A 203 11.00 4.42 -0.39
CA PHE A 203 11.87 4.87 0.70
C PHE A 203 13.35 4.79 0.33
N PRO A 204 13.91 3.65 -0.15
CA PRO A 204 15.32 3.56 -0.46
C PRO A 204 15.78 4.47 -1.61
N LYS A 205 14.84 4.85 -2.50
CA LYS A 205 15.10 5.79 -3.60
C LYS A 205 14.77 7.22 -3.25
N LYS A 206 14.14 7.46 -2.10
CA LYS A 206 13.70 8.78 -1.63
C LYS A 206 12.93 9.55 -2.70
N ALA A 207 12.05 8.85 -3.44
CA ALA A 207 11.40 9.39 -4.62
C ALA A 207 9.95 8.94 -4.76
N LEU A 208 9.10 9.87 -5.22
CA LEU A 208 7.70 9.65 -5.55
C LEU A 208 7.54 9.55 -7.07
N TYR A 209 6.75 8.58 -7.51
CA TYR A 209 6.49 8.29 -8.91
C TYR A 209 4.99 8.26 -9.17
N TYR A 210 4.52 9.08 -10.11
CA TYR A 210 3.15 9.00 -10.60
C TYR A 210 3.00 7.88 -11.64
N LEU A 211 1.80 7.25 -11.65
CA LEU A 211 1.47 6.12 -12.51
C LEU A 211 0.30 6.44 -13.44
#